data_4039fd8d7e1d02335083521cb40389cd
#
_entry.id   4039fd8d7e1d02335083521cb40389cd
#
_cell.length_a   1.000
_cell.length_b   1.000
_cell.length_c   1.000
_cell.angle_alpha   90.00
_cell.angle_beta   90.00
_cell.angle_gamma   90.00
#
_symmetry.space_group_name_H-M   'P 1'
#
loop_
_entity.id
_entity.type
_entity.pdbx_description
1 polymer ?
#
loop_
_entity_poly.entity_id
_entity_poly.type
_entity_poly.pdbx_seq_one_letter_code
_entity_poly.pdbx_strand_id
1 'polypeptide(L)'
;MISEQLEIIIQKAFELAKNKKHEFLTLEHLLLELCNDEEVKKFFSYKGINVKFIIEDLTAYIEKKLKSIVAKEDVKPIPSMSFERVLKRAAQHVQSSRKGEVKTLNILVAMFSERDSFAVYFLEK
;
A
#
# COMPACT_ATOMS: atom_id res chain seq x y z
N MET A 1 -2.51 16.61 5.05
CA MET A 1 -1.11 16.68 4.57
C MET A 1 -0.42 15.33 4.75
N ILE A 2 0.37 14.93 3.78
CA ILE A 2 1.07 13.64 3.76
C ILE A 2 2.56 13.88 4.00
N SER A 3 3.20 13.04 4.83
CA SER A 3 4.63 13.17 5.09
C SER A 3 5.45 12.97 3.81
N GLU A 4 6.64 13.54 3.76
CA GLU A 4 7.52 13.41 2.62
C GLU A 4 7.87 11.94 2.35
N GLN A 5 8.14 11.18 3.42
CA GLN A 5 8.44 9.76 3.31
C GLN A 5 7.28 8.99 2.68
N LEU A 6 6.06 9.28 3.11
CA LEU A 6 4.88 8.62 2.57
C LEU A 6 4.65 8.99 1.10
N GLU A 7 4.91 10.25 0.73
CA GLU A 7 4.80 10.66 -0.67
C GLU A 7 5.74 9.85 -1.56
N ILE A 8 6.97 9.62 -1.09
CA ILE A 8 7.94 8.82 -1.83
C ILE A 8 7.43 7.38 -2.00
N ILE A 9 6.87 6.81 -0.96
CA ILE A 9 6.33 5.44 -1.00
C ILE A 9 5.16 5.35 -1.98
N ILE A 10 4.25 6.31 -1.93
CA ILE A 10 3.11 6.34 -2.86
C ILE A 10 3.59 6.48 -4.29
N GLN A 11 4.59 7.33 -4.53
CA GLN A 11 5.16 7.51 -5.87
C GLN A 11 5.78 6.21 -6.39
N LYS A 12 6.49 5.48 -5.52
CA LYS A 12 7.06 4.18 -5.90
C LYS A 12 5.97 3.16 -6.21
N ALA A 13 4.88 3.16 -5.46
CA ALA A 13 3.75 2.27 -5.74
C ALA A 13 3.12 2.60 -7.08
N PHE A 14 2.98 3.88 -7.40
CA PHE A 14 2.48 4.35 -8.69
C PHE A 14 3.38 3.88 -9.82
N GLU A 15 4.69 4.04 -9.67
CA GLU A 15 5.66 3.61 -10.69
C GLU A 15 5.63 2.10 -10.88
N LEU A 16 5.46 1.34 -9.79
CA LEU A 16 5.34 -0.11 -9.87
C LEU A 16 4.13 -0.49 -10.71
N ALA A 17 2.96 0.10 -10.43
CA ALA A 17 1.75 -0.18 -11.20
C ALA A 17 1.91 0.21 -12.66
N LYS A 18 2.52 1.36 -12.92
CA LYS A 18 2.76 1.86 -14.28
C LYS A 18 3.69 0.94 -15.06
N ASN A 19 4.79 0.51 -14.45
CA ASN A 19 5.77 -0.35 -15.10
C ASN A 19 5.19 -1.73 -15.41
N LYS A 20 4.22 -2.19 -14.63
CA LYS A 20 3.50 -3.45 -14.88
C LYS A 20 2.29 -3.25 -15.78
N LYS A 21 2.04 -2.02 -16.25
CA LYS A 21 0.92 -1.65 -17.11
C LYS A 21 -0.45 -1.97 -16.48
N HIS A 22 -0.53 -1.87 -15.16
CA HIS A 22 -1.79 -2.03 -14.45
C HIS A 22 -2.61 -0.76 -14.55
N GLU A 23 -3.90 -0.90 -14.80
CA GLU A 23 -4.80 0.25 -14.90
C GLU A 23 -5.06 0.90 -13.55
N PHE A 24 -4.97 0.14 -12.47
CA PHE A 24 -5.28 0.64 -11.14
C PHE A 24 -4.08 0.58 -10.23
N LEU A 25 -3.94 1.63 -9.42
CA LEU A 25 -3.03 1.67 -8.30
C LEU A 25 -3.78 1.10 -7.10
N THR A 26 -3.38 -0.07 -6.63
CA THR A 26 -4.12 -0.81 -5.60
C THR A 26 -3.40 -0.81 -4.26
N LEU A 27 -4.10 -1.27 -3.22
CA LEU A 27 -3.49 -1.41 -1.90
C LEU A 27 -2.36 -2.43 -1.90
N GLU A 28 -2.42 -3.45 -2.78
CA GLU A 28 -1.36 -4.44 -2.89
C GLU A 28 -0.06 -3.80 -3.37
N HIS A 29 -0.12 -2.89 -4.34
CA HIS A 29 1.05 -2.12 -4.77
C HIS A 29 1.59 -1.28 -3.61
N LEU A 30 0.69 -0.61 -2.89
CA LEU A 30 1.08 0.24 -1.77
C LEU A 30 1.71 -0.57 -0.65
N LEU A 31 1.10 -1.70 -0.28
CA LEU A 31 1.64 -2.53 0.80
C LEU A 31 3.02 -3.06 0.45
N LEU A 32 3.25 -3.47 -0.81
CA LEU A 32 4.55 -3.95 -1.22
C LEU A 32 5.64 -2.88 -1.00
N GLU A 33 5.35 -1.64 -1.39
CA GLU A 33 6.31 -0.55 -1.20
C GLU A 33 6.44 -0.16 0.27
N LEU A 34 5.36 -0.24 1.05
CA LEU A 34 5.44 -0.04 2.50
C LEU A 34 6.38 -1.06 3.15
N CYS A 35 6.34 -2.30 2.70
CA CYS A 35 7.19 -3.36 3.25
C CYS A 35 8.67 -3.13 2.98
N ASN A 36 9.03 -2.27 2.03
CA ASN A 36 10.41 -1.91 1.76
C ASN A 36 10.89 -0.72 2.59
N ASP A 37 9.99 -0.08 3.34
CA ASP A 37 10.32 1.04 4.20
C ASP A 37 10.93 0.56 5.51
N GLU A 38 12.00 1.21 5.96
CA GLU A 38 12.71 0.80 7.17
C GLU A 38 11.85 0.89 8.44
N GLU A 39 11.04 1.91 8.55
CA GLU A 39 10.13 2.07 9.69
C GLU A 39 9.10 0.95 9.75
N VAL A 40 8.54 0.58 8.59
CA VAL A 40 7.58 -0.52 8.50
C VAL A 40 8.26 -1.84 8.82
N LYS A 41 9.47 -2.05 8.34
CA LYS A 41 10.23 -3.28 8.64
C LYS A 41 10.48 -3.42 10.14
N LYS A 42 10.84 -2.33 10.80
CA LYS A 42 11.05 -2.33 12.25
C LYS A 42 9.74 -2.64 12.99
N PHE A 43 8.64 -2.07 12.53
CA PHE A 43 7.33 -2.32 13.12
C PHE A 43 6.97 -3.80 13.03
N PHE A 44 7.12 -4.41 11.84
CA PHE A 44 6.82 -5.83 11.67
C PHE A 44 7.76 -6.72 12.48
N SER A 45 9.03 -6.37 12.54
CA SER A 45 10.00 -7.11 13.33
C SER A 45 9.62 -7.10 14.80
N TYR A 46 9.21 -5.95 15.30
CA TYR A 46 8.76 -5.79 16.69
C TYR A 46 7.54 -6.67 16.97
N LYS A 47 6.65 -6.82 16.00
CA LYS A 47 5.44 -7.65 16.14
C LYS A 47 5.69 -9.13 15.87
N GLY A 48 6.91 -9.51 15.55
CA GLY A 48 7.23 -10.91 15.23
C GLY A 48 6.75 -11.35 13.87
N ILE A 49 6.48 -10.40 12.96
CA ILE A 49 6.00 -10.69 11.61
C ILE A 49 7.18 -10.73 10.66
N ASN A 50 7.27 -11.80 9.85
CA ASN A 50 8.33 -11.93 8.86
C ASN A 50 7.94 -11.20 7.58
N VAL A 51 8.45 -9.98 7.43
CA VAL A 51 8.12 -9.12 6.29
C VAL A 51 8.55 -9.74 4.96
N LYS A 52 9.58 -10.56 4.97
CA LYS A 52 10.07 -11.22 3.75
C LYS A 52 8.99 -12.10 3.12
N PHE A 53 8.25 -12.85 3.93
CA PHE A 53 7.16 -13.68 3.43
C PHE A 53 6.03 -12.84 2.84
N ILE A 54 5.72 -11.70 3.48
CA ILE A 54 4.70 -10.79 2.96
C ILE A 54 5.13 -10.25 1.59
N ILE A 55 6.38 -9.84 1.46
CA ILE A 55 6.92 -9.34 0.19
C ILE A 55 6.82 -10.40 -0.90
N GLU A 56 7.22 -11.64 -0.60
CA GLU A 56 7.16 -12.73 -1.57
C GLU A 56 5.74 -13.02 -2.03
N ASP A 57 4.79 -13.09 -1.09
CA ASP A 57 3.39 -13.35 -1.41
C ASP A 57 2.78 -12.23 -2.23
N LEU A 58 3.06 -10.97 -1.86
CA LEU A 58 2.55 -9.82 -2.59
C LEU A 58 3.13 -9.72 -4.00
N THR A 59 4.42 -9.98 -4.13
CA THR A 59 5.07 -9.96 -5.45
C THR A 59 4.43 -10.98 -6.37
N ALA A 60 4.22 -12.21 -5.87
CA ALA A 60 3.57 -13.24 -6.65
C ALA A 60 2.13 -12.85 -7.02
N TYR A 61 1.38 -12.27 -6.08
CA TYR A 61 0.02 -11.83 -6.33
C TYR A 61 -0.02 -10.76 -7.42
N ILE A 62 0.84 -9.76 -7.31
CA ILE A 62 0.87 -8.64 -8.27
C ILE A 62 1.21 -9.16 -9.67
N GLU A 63 2.15 -10.08 -9.78
CA GLU A 63 2.56 -10.60 -11.07
C GLU A 63 1.56 -11.58 -11.68
N LYS A 64 0.86 -12.37 -10.86
CA LYS A 64 -0.02 -13.43 -11.34
C LYS A 64 -1.49 -13.05 -11.36
N LYS A 65 -1.99 -12.47 -10.27
CA LYS A 65 -3.43 -12.20 -10.10
C LYS A 65 -3.85 -10.88 -10.71
N LEU A 66 -3.04 -9.85 -10.59
CA LEU A 66 -3.35 -8.56 -11.19
C LEU A 66 -3.11 -8.53 -12.69
N LYS A 67 -2.63 -9.63 -13.25
CA LYS A 67 -2.42 -9.76 -14.69
C LYS A 67 -3.67 -9.49 -15.50
N SER A 68 -4.83 -9.79 -14.93
CA SER A 68 -6.12 -9.58 -15.62
C SER A 68 -6.47 -8.10 -15.80
N ILE A 69 -5.80 -7.20 -15.09
CA ILE A 69 -6.03 -5.76 -15.20
C ILE A 69 -4.88 -5.06 -15.93
N VAL A 70 -4.03 -5.83 -16.61
CA VAL A 70 -2.93 -5.26 -17.40
C VAL A 70 -3.50 -4.63 -18.66
N ALA A 71 -3.15 -3.36 -18.91
CA ALA A 71 -3.58 -2.64 -20.09
C ALA A 71 -2.69 -3.02 -21.27
N LYS A 72 -3.26 -2.94 -22.50
CA LYS A 72 -2.51 -3.24 -23.73
C LYS A 72 -1.52 -2.13 -24.08
N GLU A 73 -1.79 -0.92 -23.64
CA GLU A 73 -0.97 0.25 -23.92
C GLU A 73 -0.48 0.87 -22.60
N ASP A 74 0.47 1.78 -22.70
CA ASP A 74 0.92 2.53 -21.54
C ASP A 74 -0.24 3.35 -20.98
N VAL A 75 -0.50 3.20 -19.69
CA VAL A 75 -1.58 3.89 -19.01
C VAL A 75 -1.03 4.61 -17.80
N LYS A 76 -1.79 5.59 -17.34
CA LYS A 76 -1.53 6.24 -16.06
C LYS A 76 -2.42 5.56 -15.02
N PRO A 77 -1.86 4.79 -14.09
CA PRO A 77 -2.68 4.09 -13.10
C PRO A 77 -3.57 5.04 -12.31
N ILE A 78 -4.79 4.59 -12.07
CA ILE A 78 -5.78 5.35 -11.31
C ILE A 78 -5.92 4.68 -9.94
N PRO A 79 -5.88 5.44 -8.83
CA PRO A 79 -6.07 4.83 -7.51
C PRO A 79 -7.41 4.09 -7.43
N SER A 80 -7.37 2.87 -6.89
CA SER A 80 -8.60 2.11 -6.67
C SER A 80 -9.44 2.76 -5.59
N MET A 81 -10.71 2.38 -5.51
CA MET A 81 -11.58 2.92 -4.47
C MET A 81 -11.07 2.58 -3.07
N SER A 82 -10.54 1.38 -2.89
CA SER A 82 -9.96 0.96 -1.61
C SER A 82 -8.74 1.81 -1.25
N PHE A 83 -7.91 2.10 -2.24
CA PHE A 83 -6.73 2.95 -2.03
C PHE A 83 -7.15 4.33 -1.55
N GLU A 84 -8.13 4.93 -2.21
CA GLU A 84 -8.62 6.26 -1.84
C GLU A 84 -9.26 6.26 -0.45
N ARG A 85 -10.02 5.20 -0.11
CA ARG A 85 -10.63 5.10 1.22
C ARG A 85 -9.58 5.02 2.32
N VAL A 86 -8.50 4.28 2.10
CA VAL A 86 -7.42 4.17 3.08
C VAL A 86 -6.76 5.52 3.31
N LEU A 87 -6.45 6.24 2.23
CA LEU A 87 -5.85 7.58 2.35
C LEU A 87 -6.77 8.53 3.12
N LYS A 88 -8.05 8.52 2.79
CA LYS A 88 -9.03 9.38 3.44
C LYS A 88 -9.17 9.06 4.92
N ARG A 89 -9.22 7.77 5.25
CA ARG A 89 -9.35 7.33 6.64
C ARG A 89 -8.12 7.73 7.46
N ALA A 90 -6.93 7.55 6.90
CA ALA A 90 -5.71 7.95 7.58
C ALA A 90 -5.67 9.46 7.81
N ALA A 91 -6.09 10.24 6.82
CA ALA A 91 -6.15 11.69 6.94
C ALA A 91 -7.13 12.13 8.04
N GLN A 92 -8.30 11.51 8.08
CA GLN A 92 -9.30 11.80 9.11
C GLN A 92 -8.80 11.46 10.51
N HIS A 93 -8.11 10.35 10.65
CA HIS A 93 -7.55 9.92 11.92
C HIS A 93 -6.50 10.91 12.43
N VAL A 94 -5.60 11.33 11.57
CA VAL A 94 -4.56 12.29 11.91
C VAL A 94 -5.17 13.65 12.27
N GLN A 95 -6.17 14.09 11.52
CA GLN A 95 -6.86 15.33 11.78
C GLN A 95 -7.54 15.32 13.16
N SER A 96 -8.20 14.20 13.49
CA SER A 96 -8.87 14.04 14.77
C SER A 96 -7.89 14.08 15.95
N SER A 97 -6.70 13.54 15.76
CA SER A 97 -5.69 13.48 16.82
C SER A 97 -4.77 14.71 16.84
N ARG A 98 -4.97 15.65 15.91
CA ARG A 98 -4.16 16.87 15.77
C ARG A 98 -2.67 16.61 15.57
N LYS A 99 -2.32 15.51 14.91
CA LYS A 99 -0.92 15.15 14.68
C LYS A 99 -0.29 15.82 13.47
N GLY A 100 -1.08 16.54 12.69
CA GLY A 100 -0.57 17.39 11.61
C GLY A 100 -0.43 16.70 10.26
N GLU A 101 0.29 15.59 10.14
CA GLU A 101 0.50 14.96 8.84
C GLU A 101 0.30 13.45 8.89
N VAL A 102 -0.08 12.88 7.74
CA VAL A 102 -0.24 11.44 7.58
C VAL A 102 1.13 10.82 7.34
N LYS A 103 1.53 9.92 8.23
CA LYS A 103 2.81 9.24 8.14
C LYS A 103 2.63 7.79 7.70
N THR A 104 3.76 7.14 7.40
CA THR A 104 3.81 5.78 6.89
C THR A 104 2.98 4.79 7.72
N LEU A 105 3.17 4.79 9.05
CA LEU A 105 2.45 3.86 9.91
C LEU A 105 0.94 4.18 10.00
N ASN A 106 0.56 5.44 9.81
CA ASN A 106 -0.86 5.81 9.77
C ASN A 106 -1.58 5.10 8.63
N ILE A 107 -0.93 5.04 7.46
CA ILE A 107 -1.49 4.34 6.30
C ILE A 107 -1.59 2.84 6.56
N LEU A 108 -0.55 2.26 7.14
CA LEU A 108 -0.54 0.83 7.44
C LEU A 108 -1.71 0.47 8.38
N VAL A 109 -1.91 1.25 9.44
CA VAL A 109 -3.01 1.04 10.38
C VAL A 109 -4.36 1.18 9.68
N ALA A 110 -4.53 2.23 8.87
CA ALA A 110 -5.78 2.46 8.15
C ALA A 110 -6.09 1.32 7.18
N MET A 111 -5.06 0.70 6.63
CA MET A 111 -5.20 -0.40 5.69
C MET A 111 -5.91 -1.61 6.31
N PHE A 112 -5.72 -1.85 7.60
CA PHE A 112 -6.38 -2.96 8.29
C PHE A 112 -7.90 -2.86 8.28
N SER A 113 -8.45 -1.68 7.98
CA SER A 113 -9.90 -1.49 7.90
C SER A 113 -10.50 -1.97 6.58
N GLU A 114 -9.68 -2.27 5.57
CA GLU A 114 -10.14 -2.74 4.26
C GLU A 114 -10.12 -4.26 4.21
N ARG A 115 -11.10 -4.89 4.88
CA ARG A 115 -11.15 -6.34 5.08
C ARG A 115 -11.27 -7.15 3.79
N ASP A 116 -11.82 -6.57 2.74
CA ASP A 116 -11.99 -7.26 1.46
C ASP A 116 -10.75 -7.17 0.57
N SER A 117 -9.71 -6.48 1.03
CA SER A 117 -8.47 -6.33 0.28
C SER A 117 -7.56 -7.54 0.47
N PHE A 118 -6.92 -7.99 -0.60
CA PHE A 118 -5.88 -9.01 -0.50
C PHE A 118 -4.69 -8.52 0.31
N ALA A 119 -4.44 -7.20 0.33
CA ALA A 119 -3.39 -6.63 1.16
C ALA A 119 -3.64 -6.97 2.64
N VAL A 120 -4.87 -6.79 3.12
CA VAL A 120 -5.24 -7.13 4.50
C VAL A 120 -5.11 -8.63 4.73
N TYR A 121 -5.53 -9.44 3.77
CA TYR A 121 -5.37 -10.89 3.85
C TYR A 121 -3.91 -11.26 4.11
N PHE A 122 -2.97 -10.67 3.40
CA PHE A 122 -1.56 -10.95 3.59
C PHE A 122 -1.04 -10.49 4.95
N LEU A 123 -1.57 -9.39 5.46
CA LEU A 123 -1.18 -8.89 6.77
C LEU A 123 -1.68 -9.75 7.92
N GLU A 124 -2.85 -10.35 7.77
CA GLU A 124 -3.46 -11.19 8.79
C GLU A 124 -3.01 -12.65 8.73
N LYS A 125 -2.35 -13.02 7.65
CA LYS A 125 -1.84 -14.38 7.45
C LYS A 125 -0.61 -14.70 8.32
#